data_c0f3c15a9d90ab037ab6502c0403f3bf
#
_entry.id   c0f3c15a9d90ab037ab6502c0403f3bf
#
_cell.length_a   1.000
_cell.length_b   1.000
_cell.length_c   1.000
_cell.angle_alpha   90.00
_cell.angle_beta   90.00
_cell.angle_gamma   90.00
#
_symmetry.space_group_name_H-M   'P 1'
#
loop_
_entity.id
_entity.type
_entity.pdbx_description
1 polymer ?
#
loop_
_entity_poly.entity_id
_entity_poly.type
_entity_poly.pdbx_seq_one_letter_code
_entity_poly.pdbx_strand_id
1 'polypeptide(L)'
;TNLKEVQECRLSSMWDFNSESEKVQDIQSDYLASLWNAGVRGFRMDAVKHIHTDSVKAIKEKFAKKIGKNANDIYWIQEVIGNASEAAGIQPSNYVQNGTVTEFGFKSEMNQTFKDKIANLKGLSDRLSKDLSSKDANVFVTNWDTARNEGALTYKDGAKYQLANAFMLAYDYGTPRLLSDYKWDVNDDGAPNATATSVPDVDMDKACSTNDSDWNCEQRWTSTRGMIAFRNYVNGTKVTDWQDDGGDNIAFSRGDKGFIAINNGKKDKDASYTTSLADGEYCNVYAAMDCSKTVTVKNGKVETMVPAHSAIALYAG
;
A
#
# COMPACT_ATOMS: atom_id res chain seq x y z
N THR A 1 -11.13 -17.78 16.45
CA THR A 1 -12.38 -17.79 15.66
C THR A 1 -13.59 -17.35 16.47
N ASN A 2 -13.57 -17.47 17.79
CA ASN A 2 -14.63 -17.01 18.69
C ASN A 2 -14.45 -15.52 18.99
N LEU A 3 -15.49 -14.72 18.69
CA LEU A 3 -15.47 -13.26 18.87
C LEU A 3 -15.00 -12.86 20.27
N LYS A 4 -15.63 -13.42 21.30
CA LYS A 4 -15.33 -13.09 22.69
C LYS A 4 -13.90 -13.46 23.09
N GLU A 5 -13.43 -14.63 22.70
CA GLU A 5 -12.05 -15.04 23.00
C GLU A 5 -11.02 -14.14 22.29
N VAL A 6 -11.29 -13.72 21.06
CA VAL A 6 -10.37 -12.84 20.33
C VAL A 6 -10.30 -11.45 20.93
N GLN A 7 -11.41 -10.93 21.47
CA GLN A 7 -11.50 -9.55 21.95
C GLN A 7 -11.32 -9.38 23.46
N GLU A 8 -11.42 -10.46 24.25
CA GLU A 8 -11.39 -10.38 25.72
C GLU A 8 -10.29 -11.26 26.35
N CYS A 9 -9.64 -12.12 25.56
CA CYS A 9 -8.58 -12.98 26.07
C CYS A 9 -7.21 -12.50 25.60
N ARG A 10 -6.18 -12.86 26.34
CA ARG A 10 -4.79 -12.54 26.01
C ARG A 10 -4.39 -13.09 24.65
N LEU A 11 -3.78 -12.24 23.83
CA LEU A 11 -3.11 -12.67 22.62
C LEU A 11 -1.76 -13.28 23.00
N SER A 12 -1.60 -14.59 22.77
CA SER A 12 -0.43 -15.35 23.22
C SER A 12 -0.24 -15.25 24.75
N SER A 13 0.90 -14.80 25.23
CA SER A 13 1.20 -14.60 26.66
C SER A 13 1.13 -13.16 27.11
N MET A 14 0.77 -12.22 26.23
CA MET A 14 0.75 -10.79 26.53
C MET A 14 -0.44 -10.43 27.43
N TRP A 15 -0.20 -9.53 28.38
CA TRP A 15 -1.27 -8.98 29.17
C TRP A 15 -2.16 -8.09 28.33
N ASP A 16 -3.47 -8.26 28.47
CA ASP A 16 -4.48 -7.46 27.80
C ASP A 16 -5.14 -6.48 28.77
N PHE A 17 -5.37 -5.25 28.31
CA PHE A 17 -6.11 -4.27 29.08
C PHE A 17 -7.60 -4.39 28.77
N ASN A 18 -8.45 -4.26 29.78
CA ASN A 18 -9.88 -4.13 29.56
C ASN A 18 -10.19 -2.80 28.84
N SER A 19 -10.22 -2.84 27.52
CA SER A 19 -10.47 -1.68 26.65
C SER A 19 -11.88 -1.11 26.75
N GLU A 20 -12.83 -1.82 27.38
CA GLU A 20 -14.16 -1.34 27.68
C GLU A 20 -14.18 -0.44 28.93
N SER A 21 -13.14 -0.48 29.77
CA SER A 21 -13.00 0.37 30.94
C SER A 21 -12.76 1.83 30.57
N GLU A 22 -13.59 2.73 31.08
CA GLU A 22 -13.40 4.18 30.88
C GLU A 22 -12.00 4.65 31.30
N LYS A 23 -11.45 4.10 32.38
CA LYS A 23 -10.11 4.44 32.86
C LYS A 23 -9.05 4.08 31.81
N VAL A 24 -9.14 2.91 31.19
CA VAL A 24 -8.21 2.48 30.12
C VAL A 24 -8.35 3.38 28.91
N GLN A 25 -9.58 3.65 28.48
CA GLN A 25 -9.87 4.55 27.35
C GLN A 25 -9.34 5.97 27.59
N ASP A 26 -9.46 6.49 28.81
CA ASP A 26 -8.94 7.82 29.18
C ASP A 26 -7.41 7.86 29.11
N ILE A 27 -6.72 6.86 29.64
CA ILE A 27 -5.25 6.77 29.58
C ILE A 27 -4.76 6.66 28.15
N GLN A 28 -5.40 5.80 27.32
CA GLN A 28 -5.02 5.66 25.91
C GLN A 28 -5.28 6.95 25.12
N SER A 29 -6.40 7.63 25.38
CA SER A 29 -6.68 8.91 24.71
C SER A 29 -5.75 10.04 25.18
N ASP A 30 -5.28 10.04 26.43
CA ASP A 30 -4.23 10.96 26.90
C ASP A 30 -2.89 10.72 26.22
N TYR A 31 -2.51 9.45 26.05
CA TYR A 31 -1.31 9.08 25.30
C TYR A 31 -1.38 9.57 23.83
N LEU A 32 -2.50 9.32 23.14
CA LEU A 32 -2.70 9.81 21.77
C LEU A 32 -2.65 11.34 21.68
N ALA A 33 -3.23 12.05 22.68
CA ALA A 33 -3.17 13.50 22.76
C ALA A 33 -1.74 14.01 22.97
N SER A 34 -0.94 13.31 23.75
CA SER A 34 0.48 13.65 23.94
C SER A 34 1.28 13.53 22.64
N LEU A 35 1.04 12.47 21.85
CA LEU A 35 1.65 12.29 20.53
C LEU A 35 1.21 13.37 19.54
N TRP A 36 -0.07 13.73 19.56
CA TRP A 36 -0.58 14.82 18.73
C TRP A 36 0.10 16.16 19.07
N ASN A 37 0.27 16.46 20.34
CA ASN A 37 0.95 17.67 20.80
C ASN A 37 2.45 17.65 20.44
N ALA A 38 3.06 16.47 20.32
CA ALA A 38 4.42 16.29 19.81
C ALA A 38 4.53 16.40 18.27
N GLY A 39 3.39 16.56 17.56
CA GLY A 39 3.39 16.77 16.09
C GLY A 39 2.85 15.61 15.27
N VAL A 40 2.47 14.49 15.84
CA VAL A 40 1.83 13.36 15.11
C VAL A 40 0.46 13.79 14.60
N ARG A 41 0.12 13.43 13.35
CA ARG A 41 -1.13 13.83 12.69
C ARG A 41 -1.97 12.68 12.17
N GLY A 42 -1.47 11.46 12.22
CA GLY A 42 -2.18 10.26 11.85
C GLY A 42 -1.68 9.06 12.65
N PHE A 43 -2.50 8.04 12.78
CA PHE A 43 -2.21 6.88 13.62
C PHE A 43 -2.52 5.58 12.89
N ARG A 44 -1.65 4.60 13.08
CA ARG A 44 -1.91 3.20 12.74
C ARG A 44 -2.09 2.42 14.03
N MET A 45 -3.23 1.79 14.18
CA MET A 45 -3.49 0.87 15.29
C MET A 45 -3.14 -0.55 14.89
N ASP A 46 -2.31 -1.16 15.70
CA ASP A 46 -1.87 -2.54 15.59
C ASP A 46 -2.92 -3.51 16.16
N ALA A 47 -3.04 -4.70 15.56
CA ALA A 47 -3.83 -5.83 16.06
C ALA A 47 -5.26 -5.47 16.52
N VAL A 48 -5.94 -4.57 15.82
CA VAL A 48 -7.19 -3.94 16.28
C VAL A 48 -8.34 -4.93 16.43
N LYS A 49 -8.33 -6.06 15.71
CA LYS A 49 -9.37 -7.08 15.89
C LYS A 49 -9.47 -7.65 17.31
N HIS A 50 -8.43 -7.47 18.12
CA HIS A 50 -8.39 -7.86 19.54
C HIS A 50 -8.99 -6.82 20.48
N ILE A 51 -9.58 -5.76 19.94
CA ILE A 51 -10.27 -4.69 20.67
C ILE A 51 -11.69 -4.58 20.11
N HIS A 52 -12.69 -4.45 20.98
CA HIS A 52 -14.05 -4.18 20.53
C HIS A 52 -14.11 -2.88 19.72
N THR A 53 -14.78 -2.94 18.57
CA THR A 53 -14.87 -1.78 17.66
C THR A 53 -15.46 -0.54 18.33
N ASP A 54 -16.39 -0.69 19.27
CA ASP A 54 -16.95 0.40 20.06
C ASP A 54 -15.97 1.00 21.05
N SER A 55 -15.07 0.19 21.61
CA SER A 55 -13.96 0.67 22.47
C SER A 55 -12.96 1.49 21.64
N VAL A 56 -12.62 1.04 20.43
CA VAL A 56 -11.78 1.82 19.49
C VAL A 56 -12.44 3.17 19.20
N LYS A 57 -13.74 3.16 18.92
CA LYS A 57 -14.53 4.39 18.70
C LYS A 57 -14.46 5.32 19.88
N ALA A 58 -14.73 4.81 21.09
CA ALA A 58 -14.72 5.60 22.33
C ALA A 58 -13.36 6.23 22.59
N ILE A 59 -12.26 5.48 22.41
CA ILE A 59 -10.89 5.99 22.56
C ILE A 59 -10.63 7.12 21.57
N LYS A 60 -11.00 6.94 20.31
CA LYS A 60 -10.81 7.94 19.24
C LYS A 60 -11.61 9.21 19.49
N GLU A 61 -12.87 9.08 19.93
CA GLU A 61 -13.74 10.22 20.26
C GLU A 61 -13.22 11.00 21.49
N LYS A 62 -12.80 10.30 22.54
CA LYS A 62 -12.20 10.92 23.73
C LYS A 62 -10.92 11.66 23.35
N PHE A 63 -10.05 11.04 22.54
CA PHE A 63 -8.84 11.67 22.00
C PHE A 63 -9.18 12.92 21.17
N ALA A 64 -10.10 12.84 20.23
CA ALA A 64 -10.51 13.96 19.39
C ALA A 64 -11.00 15.15 20.24
N LYS A 65 -11.81 14.87 21.26
CA LYS A 65 -12.29 15.88 22.21
C LYS A 65 -11.13 16.57 22.95
N LYS A 66 -10.12 15.81 23.40
CA LYS A 66 -8.96 16.35 24.13
C LYS A 66 -8.13 17.32 23.26
N ILE A 67 -8.05 17.09 21.97
CA ILE A 67 -7.30 17.94 21.01
C ILE A 67 -8.18 18.97 20.27
N GLY A 68 -9.46 19.06 20.59
CA GLY A 68 -10.39 20.02 19.98
C GLY A 68 -10.64 19.77 18.48
N LYS A 69 -10.69 18.51 18.04
CA LYS A 69 -10.88 18.09 16.66
C LYS A 69 -12.12 17.22 16.52
N ASN A 70 -12.63 17.08 15.27
CA ASN A 70 -13.61 16.06 14.95
C ASN A 70 -12.88 14.72 14.78
N ALA A 71 -13.41 13.63 15.33
CA ALA A 71 -12.82 12.31 15.21
C ALA A 71 -12.66 11.86 13.74
N ASN A 72 -13.55 12.27 12.85
CA ASN A 72 -13.49 11.90 11.43
C ASN A 72 -12.36 12.63 10.66
N ASP A 73 -11.84 13.73 11.20
CA ASP A 73 -10.75 14.48 10.56
C ASP A 73 -9.36 13.92 10.93
N ILE A 74 -9.31 12.93 11.83
CA ILE A 74 -8.06 12.30 12.24
C ILE A 74 -7.79 11.12 11.31
N TYR A 75 -6.61 11.14 10.64
CA TYR A 75 -6.17 10.02 9.82
C TYR A 75 -5.92 8.79 10.69
N TRP A 76 -6.65 7.72 10.39
CA TRP A 76 -6.70 6.53 11.24
C TRP A 76 -6.71 5.27 10.39
N ILE A 77 -5.67 4.45 10.54
CA ILE A 77 -5.53 3.16 9.87
C ILE A 77 -5.59 2.05 10.92
N GLN A 78 -6.34 1.00 10.65
CA GLN A 78 -6.53 -0.12 11.56
C GLN A 78 -6.00 -1.40 10.92
N GLU A 79 -5.15 -2.11 11.63
CA GLU A 79 -4.77 -3.45 11.23
C GLU A 79 -5.81 -4.46 11.72
N VAL A 80 -6.57 -4.97 10.77
CA VAL A 80 -7.53 -6.04 10.99
C VAL A 80 -7.30 -7.12 9.92
N ILE A 81 -6.62 -8.18 10.30
CA ILE A 81 -6.36 -9.31 9.38
C ILE A 81 -7.63 -10.16 9.31
N GLY A 82 -8.33 -10.11 8.19
CA GLY A 82 -9.55 -10.87 7.97
C GLY A 82 -9.25 -12.34 7.61
N ASN A 83 -10.13 -13.23 8.09
CA ASN A 83 -10.17 -14.62 7.67
C ASN A 83 -11.64 -15.06 7.59
N ALA A 84 -12.05 -15.61 6.45
CA ALA A 84 -13.44 -16.01 6.20
C ALA A 84 -13.96 -17.05 7.20
N SER A 85 -13.10 -17.80 7.89
CA SER A 85 -13.46 -18.78 8.92
C SER A 85 -13.66 -18.18 10.33
N GLU A 86 -13.35 -16.88 10.50
CA GLU A 86 -13.50 -16.18 11.78
C GLU A 86 -14.91 -15.58 11.93
N ALA A 87 -15.27 -15.26 13.18
CA ALA A 87 -16.55 -14.64 13.49
C ALA A 87 -16.78 -13.32 12.72
N ALA A 88 -18.02 -13.07 12.33
CA ALA A 88 -18.37 -11.86 11.57
C ALA A 88 -17.95 -10.57 12.29
N GLY A 89 -18.07 -10.51 13.62
CA GLY A 89 -17.75 -9.31 14.41
C GLY A 89 -16.28 -8.90 14.44
N ILE A 90 -15.36 -9.76 14.02
CA ILE A 90 -13.91 -9.46 13.92
C ILE A 90 -13.42 -9.39 12.48
N GLN A 91 -14.32 -9.30 11.51
CA GLN A 91 -13.97 -9.07 10.12
C GLN A 91 -13.61 -7.60 9.86
N PRO A 92 -12.73 -7.30 8.89
CA PRO A 92 -12.31 -5.95 8.54
C PRO A 92 -13.46 -4.94 8.38
N SER A 93 -14.55 -5.35 7.74
CA SER A 93 -15.73 -4.52 7.49
C SER A 93 -16.41 -3.97 8.76
N ASN A 94 -16.24 -4.59 9.92
CA ASN A 94 -16.80 -4.10 11.18
C ASN A 94 -16.03 -2.93 11.79
N TYR A 95 -14.83 -2.64 11.30
CA TYR A 95 -13.97 -1.58 11.83
C TYR A 95 -13.95 -0.31 10.98
N VAL A 96 -14.58 -0.32 9.79
CA VAL A 96 -14.56 0.82 8.85
C VAL A 96 -15.20 2.09 9.39
N GLN A 97 -16.08 1.97 10.39
CA GLN A 97 -16.68 3.13 11.07
C GLN A 97 -15.65 3.99 11.83
N ASN A 98 -14.50 3.41 12.19
CA ASN A 98 -13.46 4.09 12.96
C ASN A 98 -12.36 4.70 12.07
N GLY A 99 -12.23 4.26 10.83
CA GLY A 99 -11.20 4.70 9.90
C GLY A 99 -10.91 3.65 8.82
N THR A 100 -9.88 3.87 8.02
CA THR A 100 -9.48 2.90 7.00
C THR A 100 -8.90 1.64 7.63
N VAL A 101 -9.04 0.52 6.92
CA VAL A 101 -8.60 -0.80 7.37
C VAL A 101 -7.55 -1.34 6.40
N THR A 102 -6.53 -1.99 6.91
CA THR A 102 -5.46 -2.61 6.12
C THR A 102 -6.00 -3.78 5.31
N GLU A 103 -5.90 -3.71 3.97
CA GLU A 103 -6.44 -4.72 3.05
C GLU A 103 -5.38 -5.79 2.71
N PHE A 104 -5.37 -6.86 3.49
CA PHE A 104 -4.45 -7.99 3.30
C PHE A 104 -4.76 -8.82 2.04
N GLY A 105 -5.98 -8.80 1.55
CA GLY A 105 -6.37 -9.44 0.29
C GLY A 105 -5.61 -8.84 -0.89
N PHE A 106 -5.43 -7.51 -0.92
CA PHE A 106 -4.63 -6.85 -1.95
C PHE A 106 -3.19 -7.36 -1.97
N LYS A 107 -2.52 -7.43 -0.80
CA LYS A 107 -1.16 -8.00 -0.67
C LYS A 107 -1.10 -9.43 -1.20
N SER A 108 -2.09 -10.24 -0.88
CA SER A 108 -2.14 -11.64 -1.31
C SER A 108 -2.29 -11.76 -2.83
N GLU A 109 -3.15 -10.96 -3.44
CA GLU A 109 -3.30 -10.86 -4.90
C GLU A 109 -1.99 -10.42 -5.57
N MET A 110 -1.30 -9.39 -5.05
CA MET A 110 0.00 -8.96 -5.59
C MET A 110 1.03 -10.08 -5.53
N ASN A 111 1.16 -10.73 -4.36
CA ASN A 111 2.13 -11.81 -4.19
C ASN A 111 1.86 -13.00 -5.12
N GLN A 112 0.61 -13.38 -5.30
CA GLN A 112 0.22 -14.50 -6.15
C GLN A 112 0.40 -14.17 -7.64
N THR A 113 -0.17 -13.06 -8.10
CA THR A 113 -0.25 -12.76 -9.53
C THR A 113 1.10 -12.38 -10.13
N PHE A 114 1.95 -11.64 -9.42
CA PHE A 114 3.29 -11.30 -9.90
C PHE A 114 4.27 -12.50 -9.89
N LYS A 115 3.93 -13.58 -9.22
CA LYS A 115 4.65 -14.87 -9.29
C LYS A 115 4.08 -15.84 -10.32
N ASP A 116 2.85 -15.59 -10.81
CA ASP A 116 2.16 -16.41 -11.82
C ASP A 116 1.85 -15.58 -13.07
N LYS A 117 0.68 -14.99 -13.17
CA LYS A 117 0.20 -14.21 -14.33
C LYS A 117 -0.49 -12.92 -13.88
N ILE A 118 0.06 -11.78 -14.27
CA ILE A 118 -0.52 -10.49 -13.88
C ILE A 118 -1.85 -10.18 -14.60
N ALA A 119 -2.18 -10.85 -15.69
CA ALA A 119 -3.52 -10.77 -16.32
C ALA A 119 -4.65 -11.13 -15.34
N ASN A 120 -4.39 -11.94 -14.32
CA ASN A 120 -5.36 -12.31 -13.27
C ASN A 120 -5.77 -11.11 -12.38
N LEU A 121 -5.09 -9.97 -12.49
CA LEU A 121 -5.47 -8.72 -11.81
C LEU A 121 -6.73 -8.06 -12.41
N LYS A 122 -7.19 -8.51 -13.58
CA LYS A 122 -8.44 -8.03 -14.17
C LYS A 122 -9.60 -8.18 -13.18
N GLY A 123 -10.36 -7.11 -12.95
CA GLY A 123 -11.50 -7.10 -12.02
C GLY A 123 -11.12 -7.21 -10.55
N LEU A 124 -9.89 -6.88 -10.17
CA LEU A 124 -9.41 -6.92 -8.78
C LEU A 124 -10.27 -6.06 -7.84
N SER A 125 -10.65 -4.84 -8.24
CA SER A 125 -11.51 -3.96 -7.45
C SER A 125 -12.85 -4.62 -7.09
N ASP A 126 -13.47 -5.32 -8.04
CA ASP A 126 -14.77 -5.96 -7.81
C ASP A 126 -14.64 -7.16 -6.85
N ARG A 127 -13.51 -7.86 -6.89
CA ARG A 127 -13.25 -8.98 -5.96
C ARG A 127 -13.04 -8.48 -4.54
N LEU A 128 -12.17 -7.50 -4.35
CA LEU A 128 -11.83 -6.97 -3.03
C LEU A 128 -12.95 -6.13 -2.41
N SER A 129 -13.74 -5.42 -3.23
CA SER A 129 -14.86 -4.60 -2.74
C SER A 129 -16.01 -5.40 -2.12
N LYS A 130 -15.97 -6.74 -2.20
CA LYS A 130 -16.90 -7.61 -1.47
C LYS A 130 -16.65 -7.58 0.04
N ASP A 131 -15.40 -7.36 0.44
CA ASP A 131 -14.97 -7.33 1.83
C ASP A 131 -14.77 -5.89 2.33
N LEU A 132 -14.02 -5.07 1.60
CA LEU A 132 -13.77 -3.67 1.91
C LEU A 132 -13.99 -2.80 0.68
N SER A 133 -14.76 -1.71 0.83
CA SER A 133 -14.89 -0.74 -0.24
C SER A 133 -13.55 0.01 -0.47
N SER A 134 -13.32 0.46 -1.70
CA SER A 134 -12.07 1.17 -2.05
C SER A 134 -11.75 2.36 -1.13
N LYS A 135 -12.76 3.09 -0.66
CA LYS A 135 -12.58 4.24 0.25
C LYS A 135 -12.13 3.84 1.66
N ASP A 136 -12.45 2.61 2.07
CA ASP A 136 -12.17 2.10 3.42
C ASP A 136 -10.88 1.26 3.47
N ALA A 137 -10.34 0.89 2.29
CA ALA A 137 -9.18 0.04 2.16
C ALA A 137 -7.86 0.82 2.18
N ASN A 138 -6.91 0.40 3.01
CA ASN A 138 -5.51 0.81 2.94
C ASN A 138 -4.69 -0.35 2.36
N VAL A 139 -4.20 -0.19 1.12
CA VAL A 139 -3.56 -1.25 0.34
C VAL A 139 -2.04 -1.18 0.41
N PHE A 140 -1.39 -2.34 0.30
CA PHE A 140 0.06 -2.46 0.31
C PHE A 140 0.51 -3.72 -0.44
N VAL A 141 1.73 -3.72 -0.97
CA VAL A 141 2.38 -4.90 -1.55
C VAL A 141 3.01 -5.74 -0.46
N THR A 142 3.69 -5.09 0.48
CA THR A 142 4.28 -5.69 1.67
C THR A 142 4.31 -4.68 2.82
N ASN A 143 4.39 -5.18 4.05
CA ASN A 143 4.67 -4.41 5.26
C ASN A 143 5.84 -5.09 6.01
N TRP A 144 6.25 -4.53 7.14
CA TRP A 144 7.38 -5.05 7.92
C TRP A 144 7.18 -6.48 8.44
N ASP A 145 5.94 -6.93 8.69
CA ASP A 145 5.63 -8.30 9.12
C ASP A 145 5.66 -9.26 7.94
N THR A 146 4.91 -8.94 6.88
CA THR A 146 4.77 -9.82 5.71
C THR A 146 6.06 -9.92 4.90
N ALA A 147 6.91 -8.89 4.93
CA ALA A 147 8.24 -8.94 4.33
C ALA A 147 9.11 -10.04 4.92
N ARG A 148 8.96 -10.30 6.22
CA ARG A 148 9.81 -11.21 6.99
C ARG A 148 9.24 -12.62 7.11
N ASN A 149 7.93 -12.75 7.34
CA ASN A 149 7.32 -13.98 7.84
C ASN A 149 6.37 -14.67 6.87
N GLU A 150 5.83 -13.98 5.85
CA GLU A 150 4.73 -14.50 5.04
C GLU A 150 5.06 -14.69 3.55
N GLY A 151 6.32 -14.62 3.16
CA GLY A 151 6.75 -14.82 1.78
C GLY A 151 6.12 -13.83 0.79
N ALA A 152 5.81 -12.60 1.22
CA ALA A 152 5.34 -11.55 0.34
C ALA A 152 6.44 -11.14 -0.65
N LEU A 153 6.08 -10.38 -1.68
CA LEU A 153 7.05 -9.72 -2.54
C LEU A 153 7.83 -8.67 -1.73
N THR A 154 9.15 -8.66 -1.86
CA THR A 154 10.05 -7.73 -1.18
C THR A 154 11.09 -7.19 -2.15
N TYR A 155 11.95 -6.29 -1.69
CA TYR A 155 13.09 -5.83 -2.50
C TYR A 155 13.95 -6.98 -3.06
N LYS A 156 13.98 -8.15 -2.41
CA LYS A 156 14.70 -9.36 -2.87
C LYS A 156 14.12 -9.94 -4.16
N ASP A 157 12.85 -9.63 -4.48
CA ASP A 157 12.20 -10.04 -5.73
C ASP A 157 12.50 -9.07 -6.90
N GLY A 158 13.29 -8.03 -6.67
CA GLY A 158 13.78 -7.12 -7.70
C GLY A 158 12.67 -6.44 -8.50
N ALA A 159 12.69 -6.61 -9.81
CA ALA A 159 11.75 -5.94 -10.71
C ALA A 159 10.29 -6.31 -10.45
N LYS A 160 9.98 -7.54 -10.03
CA LYS A 160 8.61 -7.95 -9.69
C LYS A 160 8.02 -7.11 -8.57
N TYR A 161 8.81 -6.86 -7.53
CA TYR A 161 8.41 -6.00 -6.42
C TYR A 161 8.18 -4.56 -6.87
N GLN A 162 9.07 -4.02 -7.72
CA GLN A 162 8.89 -2.68 -8.28
C GLN A 162 7.62 -2.57 -9.12
N LEU A 163 7.35 -3.57 -9.97
CA LEU A 163 6.16 -3.62 -10.81
C LEU A 163 4.86 -3.76 -10.01
N ALA A 164 4.87 -4.57 -8.94
CA ALA A 164 3.72 -4.69 -8.05
C ALA A 164 3.40 -3.36 -7.34
N ASN A 165 4.43 -2.62 -6.88
CA ASN A 165 4.26 -1.28 -6.34
C ASN A 165 3.77 -0.28 -7.41
N ALA A 166 4.27 -0.37 -8.64
CA ALA A 166 3.81 0.46 -9.75
C ALA A 166 2.33 0.19 -10.06
N PHE A 167 1.91 -1.08 -10.10
CA PHE A 167 0.50 -1.44 -10.25
C PHE A 167 -0.35 -0.87 -9.10
N MET A 168 0.04 -1.06 -7.85
CA MET A 168 -0.67 -0.52 -6.68
C MET A 168 -0.86 1.00 -6.77
N LEU A 169 0.18 1.73 -7.16
CA LEU A 169 0.14 3.17 -7.32
C LEU A 169 -0.70 3.61 -8.52
N ALA A 170 -0.75 2.81 -9.58
CA ALA A 170 -1.56 3.11 -10.76
C ALA A 170 -3.02 2.73 -10.61
N TYR A 171 -3.35 1.71 -9.83
CA TYR A 171 -4.70 1.16 -9.75
C TYR A 171 -5.63 2.02 -8.89
N ASP A 172 -6.96 1.97 -9.13
CA ASP A 172 -7.94 2.88 -8.50
C ASP A 172 -8.61 2.33 -7.23
N TYR A 173 -8.09 1.24 -6.68
CA TYR A 173 -8.61 0.64 -5.44
C TYR A 173 -7.71 0.96 -4.26
N GLY A 174 -8.30 1.46 -3.18
CA GLY A 174 -7.67 1.73 -1.90
C GLY A 174 -6.71 2.93 -1.86
N THR A 175 -6.28 3.26 -0.65
CA THR A 175 -5.20 4.22 -0.39
C THR A 175 -3.89 3.46 -0.28
N PRO A 176 -2.92 3.67 -1.17
CA PRO A 176 -1.67 2.92 -1.17
C PRO A 176 -0.75 3.33 -0.03
N ARG A 177 -0.06 2.35 0.54
CA ARG A 177 1.02 2.51 1.50
C ARG A 177 2.26 1.77 0.99
N LEU A 178 3.38 2.48 0.95
CA LEU A 178 4.69 1.93 0.58
C LEU A 178 5.48 1.58 1.85
N LEU A 179 6.23 0.47 1.77
CA LEU A 179 7.27 0.16 2.73
C LEU A 179 8.59 0.75 2.20
N SER A 180 9.34 1.43 3.07
CA SER A 180 10.75 1.70 2.87
C SER A 180 11.53 0.89 3.88
N ASP A 181 12.26 -0.11 3.41
CA ASP A 181 12.93 -1.10 4.24
C ASP A 181 14.46 -0.91 4.20
N TYR A 182 15.15 -1.68 4.99
CA TYR A 182 16.59 -1.89 4.94
C TYR A 182 16.89 -3.34 4.53
N LYS A 183 18.12 -3.59 4.09
CA LYS A 183 18.58 -4.94 3.75
C LYS A 183 18.65 -5.78 5.01
N TRP A 184 18.16 -6.99 4.93
CA TRP A 184 18.17 -7.96 6.03
C TRP A 184 18.43 -9.37 5.47
N ASP A 185 19.08 -10.21 6.28
CA ASP A 185 19.42 -11.60 5.93
C ASP A 185 18.53 -12.57 6.69
N VAL A 186 18.29 -12.33 7.97
CA VAL A 186 17.38 -13.11 8.82
C VAL A 186 16.19 -12.29 9.29
N ASN A 187 15.10 -12.97 9.65
CA ASN A 187 13.83 -12.30 9.98
C ASN A 187 13.93 -11.31 11.15
N ASP A 188 14.80 -11.59 12.12
CA ASP A 188 14.95 -10.79 13.33
C ASP A 188 16.01 -9.68 13.21
N ASP A 189 16.59 -9.47 12.02
CA ASP A 189 17.55 -8.38 11.81
C ASP A 189 16.92 -7.02 12.12
N GLY A 190 17.58 -6.26 12.99
CA GLY A 190 17.25 -4.88 13.29
C GLY A 190 17.72 -3.92 12.21
N ALA A 191 17.49 -2.63 12.43
CA ALA A 191 17.99 -1.59 11.53
C ALA A 191 19.53 -1.64 11.44
N PRO A 192 20.13 -1.22 10.31
CA PRO A 192 21.58 -1.25 10.14
C PRO A 192 22.33 -0.58 11.29
N ASN A 193 23.31 -1.28 11.85
CA ASN A 193 24.11 -0.86 13.00
C ASN A 193 23.31 -0.64 14.32
N ALA A 194 22.07 -1.11 14.40
CA ALA A 194 21.33 -1.10 15.64
C ALA A 194 21.91 -2.07 16.66
N THR A 195 21.77 -1.74 17.92
CA THR A 195 22.06 -2.61 19.09
C THR A 195 20.80 -2.89 19.85
N ALA A 196 20.86 -3.72 20.90
CA ALA A 196 19.72 -4.00 21.77
C ALA A 196 19.11 -2.74 22.43
N THR A 197 19.86 -1.66 22.53
CA THR A 197 19.47 -0.44 23.27
C THR A 197 19.57 0.85 22.48
N SER A 198 20.04 0.81 21.24
CA SER A 198 20.28 2.01 20.42
C SER A 198 20.06 1.75 18.95
N VAL A 199 19.40 2.69 18.28
CA VAL A 199 19.36 2.79 16.83
C VAL A 199 20.10 4.07 16.45
N PRO A 200 21.20 3.98 15.65
CA PRO A 200 21.95 5.18 15.27
C PRO A 200 21.16 6.10 14.36
N ASP A 201 21.43 7.38 14.45
CA ASP A 201 20.97 8.35 13.48
C ASP A 201 21.56 8.07 12.10
N VAL A 202 20.76 8.20 11.07
CA VAL A 202 21.14 7.93 9.69
C VAL A 202 20.95 9.18 8.83
N ASP A 203 22.03 9.61 8.19
CA ASP A 203 21.95 10.56 7.09
C ASP A 203 21.33 9.85 5.87
N MET A 204 20.02 9.99 5.70
CA MET A 204 19.26 9.32 4.64
C MET A 204 19.65 9.81 3.24
N ASP A 205 20.17 11.03 3.07
CA ASP A 205 20.61 11.51 1.78
C ASP A 205 21.89 10.76 1.35
N LYS A 206 22.80 10.55 2.28
CA LYS A 206 23.99 9.74 2.07
C LYS A 206 23.64 8.26 1.92
N ALA A 207 22.85 7.71 2.82
CA ALA A 207 22.45 6.30 2.82
C ALA A 207 21.69 5.89 1.55
N CYS A 208 20.90 6.79 0.98
CA CYS A 208 20.11 6.53 -0.23
C CYS A 208 20.81 7.02 -1.53
N SER A 209 22.08 7.45 -1.47
CA SER A 209 22.79 7.95 -2.65
C SER A 209 23.41 6.85 -3.52
N THR A 210 23.55 5.64 -2.99
CA THR A 210 24.17 4.49 -3.65
C THR A 210 23.33 3.23 -3.51
N ASN A 211 23.47 2.31 -4.46
CA ASN A 211 22.81 1.00 -4.39
C ASN A 211 23.49 0.03 -3.40
N ASP A 212 24.70 0.38 -2.91
CA ASP A 212 25.46 -0.45 -1.96
C ASP A 212 25.10 -0.18 -0.50
N SER A 213 24.16 0.73 -0.26
CA SER A 213 23.66 1.04 1.07
C SER A 213 22.92 -0.15 1.69
N ASP A 214 22.96 -0.26 3.01
CA ASP A 214 22.11 -1.18 3.79
C ASP A 214 20.64 -0.75 3.80
N TRP A 215 20.32 0.46 3.34
CA TRP A 215 18.98 1.01 3.21
C TRP A 215 18.49 0.89 1.78
N ASN A 216 17.31 0.31 1.56
CA ASN A 216 16.75 0.11 0.23
C ASN A 216 16.20 1.39 -0.38
N CYS A 217 15.69 2.30 0.46
CA CYS A 217 15.17 3.61 0.05
C CYS A 217 14.12 3.53 -1.07
N GLU A 218 13.20 2.58 -1.01
CA GLU A 218 12.21 2.30 -2.04
C GLU A 218 11.42 3.55 -2.47
N GLN A 219 11.13 4.43 -1.52
CA GLN A 219 10.44 5.70 -1.77
C GLN A 219 11.26 6.66 -2.65
N ARG A 220 12.56 6.44 -2.80
CA ARG A 220 13.47 7.27 -3.63
C ARG A 220 13.79 6.66 -4.98
N TRP A 221 13.41 5.40 -5.24
CA TRP A 221 13.59 4.79 -6.55
C TRP A 221 12.88 5.60 -7.63
N THR A 222 13.51 5.72 -8.82
CA THR A 222 12.95 6.49 -9.94
C THR A 222 11.54 6.03 -10.28
N SER A 223 11.33 4.72 -10.39
CA SER A 223 10.01 4.13 -10.66
C SER A 223 8.98 4.50 -9.59
N THR A 224 9.34 4.40 -8.31
CA THR A 224 8.42 4.74 -7.21
C THR A 224 8.05 6.21 -7.21
N ARG A 225 9.04 7.11 -7.35
CA ARG A 225 8.81 8.56 -7.41
C ARG A 225 7.92 8.95 -8.58
N GLY A 226 8.20 8.40 -9.76
CA GLY A 226 7.39 8.63 -10.95
C GLY A 226 5.95 8.12 -10.78
N MET A 227 5.79 6.94 -10.18
CA MET A 227 4.46 6.37 -9.93
C MET A 227 3.68 7.09 -8.81
N ILE A 228 4.36 7.71 -7.83
CA ILE A 228 3.71 8.61 -6.85
C ILE A 228 3.17 9.86 -7.55
N ALA A 229 3.96 10.47 -8.43
CA ALA A 229 3.51 11.61 -9.24
C ALA A 229 2.31 11.23 -10.12
N PHE A 230 2.40 10.08 -10.83
CA PHE A 230 1.30 9.51 -11.59
C PHE A 230 0.03 9.36 -10.72
N ARG A 231 0.13 8.67 -9.56
CA ARG A 231 -1.00 8.45 -8.65
C ARG A 231 -1.68 9.75 -8.23
N ASN A 232 -0.91 10.75 -7.86
CA ASN A 232 -1.44 12.04 -7.41
C ASN A 232 -2.18 12.75 -8.54
N TYR A 233 -1.64 12.69 -9.76
CA TYR A 233 -2.26 13.33 -10.93
C TYR A 233 -3.58 12.66 -11.34
N VAL A 234 -3.60 11.33 -11.41
CA VAL A 234 -4.79 10.56 -11.82
C VAL A 234 -5.81 10.37 -10.69
N ASN A 235 -5.58 10.93 -9.53
CA ASN A 235 -6.47 10.74 -8.37
C ASN A 235 -7.93 11.11 -8.72
N GLY A 236 -8.86 10.29 -8.26
CA GLY A 236 -10.30 10.43 -8.53
C GLY A 236 -10.77 9.87 -9.88
N THR A 237 -9.87 9.45 -10.79
CA THR A 237 -10.27 8.76 -12.03
C THR A 237 -10.39 7.26 -11.83
N LYS A 238 -11.13 6.60 -12.73
CA LYS A 238 -11.32 5.15 -12.73
C LYS A 238 -10.37 4.45 -13.70
N VAL A 239 -10.10 3.17 -13.46
CA VAL A 239 -9.48 2.28 -14.44
C VAL A 239 -10.43 2.09 -15.62
N THR A 240 -9.93 2.34 -16.83
CA THR A 240 -10.60 2.15 -18.10
C THR A 240 -9.67 1.44 -19.08
N ASP A 241 -10.19 0.99 -20.21
CA ASP A 241 -9.41 0.41 -21.31
C ASP A 241 -8.47 -0.71 -20.88
N TRP A 242 -8.92 -1.59 -19.98
CA TRP A 242 -8.12 -2.73 -19.54
C TRP A 242 -7.81 -3.67 -20.70
N GLN A 243 -6.52 -3.96 -20.90
CA GLN A 243 -6.00 -4.85 -21.92
C GLN A 243 -5.00 -5.81 -21.30
N ASP A 244 -5.00 -7.04 -21.74
CA ASP A 244 -4.04 -8.06 -21.30
C ASP A 244 -3.82 -9.10 -22.41
N ASP A 245 -2.74 -9.86 -22.31
CA ASP A 245 -2.44 -10.98 -23.21
C ASP A 245 -2.76 -12.36 -22.60
N GLY A 246 -3.47 -12.37 -21.46
CA GLY A 246 -3.77 -13.58 -20.69
C GLY A 246 -2.56 -14.14 -19.91
N GLY A 247 -1.46 -13.40 -19.85
CA GLY A 247 -0.20 -13.79 -19.22
C GLY A 247 0.41 -12.65 -18.37
N ASP A 248 1.61 -12.25 -18.77
CA ASP A 248 2.46 -11.32 -18.02
C ASP A 248 2.46 -9.88 -18.54
N ASN A 249 1.53 -9.54 -19.45
CA ASN A 249 1.39 -8.19 -19.97
C ASN A 249 -0.01 -7.66 -19.72
N ILE A 250 -0.10 -6.48 -19.11
CA ILE A 250 -1.34 -5.75 -18.91
C ILE A 250 -1.15 -4.29 -19.25
N ALA A 251 -2.23 -3.62 -19.66
CA ALA A 251 -2.27 -2.17 -19.78
C ALA A 251 -3.66 -1.66 -19.42
N PHE A 252 -3.74 -0.42 -18.94
CA PHE A 252 -5.00 0.26 -18.69
C PHE A 252 -4.82 1.78 -18.63
N SER A 253 -5.91 2.49 -18.87
CA SER A 253 -5.99 3.94 -18.68
C SER A 253 -6.54 4.27 -17.29
N ARG A 254 -6.25 5.48 -16.82
CA ARG A 254 -6.90 6.13 -15.68
C ARG A 254 -7.73 7.29 -16.22
N GLY A 255 -8.91 6.95 -16.77
CA GLY A 255 -9.69 7.89 -17.56
C GLY A 255 -8.82 8.49 -18.68
N ASP A 256 -8.98 9.78 -18.92
CA ASP A 256 -8.21 10.58 -19.86
C ASP A 256 -6.93 11.21 -19.26
N LYS A 257 -6.58 10.89 -18.01
CA LYS A 257 -5.46 11.50 -17.29
C LYS A 257 -4.18 10.70 -17.28
N GLY A 258 -4.26 9.37 -17.42
CA GLY A 258 -3.07 8.53 -17.32
C GLY A 258 -3.23 7.19 -18.04
N PHE A 259 -2.09 6.59 -18.35
CA PHE A 259 -1.98 5.27 -18.96
C PHE A 259 -0.79 4.53 -18.37
N ILE A 260 -0.94 3.23 -18.15
CA ILE A 260 0.16 2.35 -17.78
C ILE A 260 0.12 1.05 -18.58
N ALA A 261 1.30 0.59 -19.00
CA ALA A 261 1.52 -0.77 -19.51
C ALA A 261 2.61 -1.44 -18.67
N ILE A 262 2.36 -2.67 -18.24
CA ILE A 262 3.27 -3.45 -17.38
C ILE A 262 3.62 -4.76 -18.08
N ASN A 263 4.91 -5.04 -18.20
CA ASN A 263 5.45 -6.29 -18.68
C ASN A 263 6.22 -7.00 -17.55
N ASN A 264 5.61 -7.99 -16.93
CA ASN A 264 6.24 -8.85 -15.92
C ASN A 264 6.98 -10.04 -16.55
N GLY A 265 6.90 -10.19 -17.88
CA GLY A 265 7.52 -11.25 -18.64
C GLY A 265 9.03 -11.07 -18.83
N LYS A 266 9.70 -12.16 -19.20
CA LYS A 266 11.16 -12.22 -19.37
C LYS A 266 11.66 -11.72 -20.74
N LYS A 267 10.77 -11.29 -21.63
CA LYS A 267 11.09 -10.79 -22.96
C LYS A 267 10.43 -9.44 -23.17
N ASP A 268 11.07 -8.60 -23.99
CA ASP A 268 10.48 -7.37 -24.45
C ASP A 268 9.17 -7.65 -25.19
N LYS A 269 8.21 -6.75 -25.06
CA LYS A 269 6.88 -6.87 -25.65
C LYS A 269 6.60 -5.69 -26.57
N ASP A 270 6.63 -5.91 -27.86
CA ASP A 270 6.05 -4.98 -28.84
C ASP A 270 4.53 -5.07 -28.77
N ALA A 271 3.87 -3.93 -28.59
CA ALA A 271 2.43 -3.88 -28.47
C ALA A 271 1.85 -2.54 -28.94
N SER A 272 0.57 -2.60 -29.31
CA SER A 272 -0.28 -1.45 -29.61
C SER A 272 -1.44 -1.46 -28.64
N TYR A 273 -1.41 -0.52 -27.68
CA TYR A 273 -2.42 -0.40 -26.66
C TYR A 273 -3.38 0.73 -26.97
N THR A 274 -4.67 0.54 -26.72
CA THR A 274 -5.66 1.61 -26.73
C THR A 274 -5.54 2.44 -25.45
N THR A 275 -5.68 3.75 -25.56
CA THR A 275 -5.69 4.67 -24.43
C THR A 275 -6.67 5.81 -24.65
N SER A 276 -7.19 6.34 -23.52
CA SER A 276 -8.02 7.56 -23.51
C SER A 276 -7.20 8.84 -23.35
N LEU A 277 -5.85 8.77 -23.27
CA LEU A 277 -5.00 9.96 -23.34
C LEU A 277 -5.14 10.66 -24.69
N ALA A 278 -5.07 11.97 -24.69
CA ALA A 278 -5.01 12.76 -25.92
C ALA A 278 -3.74 12.44 -26.73
N ASP A 279 -3.81 12.67 -28.06
CA ASP A 279 -2.62 12.55 -28.91
C ASP A 279 -1.54 13.53 -28.47
N GLY A 280 -0.29 13.06 -28.37
CA GLY A 280 0.83 13.86 -27.91
C GLY A 280 2.05 13.03 -27.54
N GLU A 281 3.11 13.70 -27.14
CA GLU A 281 4.32 13.09 -26.58
C GLU A 281 4.30 13.20 -25.06
N TYR A 282 4.53 12.09 -24.37
CA TYR A 282 4.44 11.98 -22.90
C TYR A 282 5.72 11.43 -22.31
N CYS A 283 6.10 11.94 -21.15
CA CYS A 283 7.21 11.39 -20.39
C CYS A 283 6.85 10.01 -19.82
N ASN A 284 7.73 9.01 -20.00
CA ASN A 284 7.60 7.74 -19.29
C ASN A 284 8.15 7.89 -17.86
N VAL A 285 7.27 8.23 -16.92
CA VAL A 285 7.67 8.54 -15.53
C VAL A 285 8.08 7.32 -14.71
N TYR A 286 7.77 6.11 -15.17
CA TYR A 286 8.31 4.89 -14.58
C TYR A 286 9.81 4.76 -14.83
N ALA A 287 10.27 5.12 -16.02
CA ALA A 287 11.65 4.96 -16.44
C ALA A 287 12.55 6.16 -16.09
N ALA A 288 12.01 7.39 -16.19
CA ALA A 288 12.77 8.61 -15.95
C ALA A 288 11.84 9.77 -15.57
N MET A 289 12.21 10.54 -14.55
CA MET A 289 11.42 11.70 -14.10
C MET A 289 11.82 13.01 -14.78
N ASP A 290 12.94 13.04 -15.47
CA ASP A 290 13.48 14.21 -16.18
C ASP A 290 12.98 14.29 -17.64
N CYS A 291 12.00 13.47 -18.01
CA CYS A 291 11.46 13.36 -19.35
C CYS A 291 12.48 12.96 -20.45
N SER A 292 13.60 12.35 -20.06
CA SER A 292 14.60 11.81 -21.02
C SER A 292 14.11 10.55 -21.75
N LYS A 293 12.98 9.99 -21.32
CA LYS A 293 12.29 8.86 -21.95
C LYS A 293 10.86 9.27 -22.24
N THR A 294 10.50 9.31 -23.53
CA THR A 294 9.17 9.70 -23.99
C THR A 294 8.49 8.60 -24.78
N VAL A 295 7.17 8.66 -24.84
CA VAL A 295 6.32 7.78 -25.65
C VAL A 295 5.23 8.62 -26.29
N THR A 296 4.95 8.34 -27.58
CA THR A 296 3.93 9.05 -28.34
C THR A 296 2.59 8.33 -28.26
N VAL A 297 1.54 9.09 -27.96
CA VAL A 297 0.13 8.68 -28.15
C VAL A 297 -0.33 9.25 -29.50
N LYS A 298 -0.88 8.40 -30.37
CA LYS A 298 -1.38 8.80 -31.67
C LYS A 298 -2.65 8.02 -32.02
N ASN A 299 -3.68 8.76 -32.44
CA ASN A 299 -4.99 8.18 -32.81
C ASN A 299 -5.57 7.30 -31.66
N GLY A 300 -5.40 7.72 -30.41
CA GLY A 300 -5.87 6.98 -29.23
C GLY A 300 -5.11 5.68 -28.98
N LYS A 301 -3.87 5.56 -29.46
CA LYS A 301 -3.02 4.37 -29.28
C LYS A 301 -1.62 4.72 -28.78
N VAL A 302 -1.07 3.80 -28.02
CA VAL A 302 0.35 3.73 -27.63
C VAL A 302 0.97 2.55 -28.34
N GLU A 303 1.75 2.81 -29.39
CA GLU A 303 2.54 1.79 -30.09
C GLU A 303 3.97 1.85 -29.59
N THR A 304 4.37 0.82 -28.86
CA THR A 304 5.67 0.85 -28.17
C THR A 304 6.15 -0.54 -27.79
N MET A 305 7.42 -0.65 -27.56
CA MET A 305 8.05 -1.81 -26.93
C MET A 305 8.12 -1.57 -25.42
N VAL A 306 7.49 -2.45 -24.63
CA VAL A 306 7.63 -2.48 -23.16
C VAL A 306 8.73 -3.47 -22.82
N PRO A 307 9.86 -3.03 -22.23
CA PRO A 307 10.98 -3.92 -21.91
C PRO A 307 10.58 -5.02 -20.94
N ALA A 308 11.31 -6.13 -20.98
CA ALA A 308 11.16 -7.20 -20.01
C ALA A 308 11.28 -6.67 -18.57
N HIS A 309 10.43 -7.16 -17.68
CA HIS A 309 10.39 -6.76 -16.27
C HIS A 309 10.35 -5.23 -16.07
N SER A 310 9.55 -4.52 -16.87
CA SER A 310 9.46 -3.06 -16.86
C SER A 310 8.04 -2.58 -17.09
N ALA A 311 7.86 -1.27 -17.03
CA ALA A 311 6.59 -0.61 -17.28
C ALA A 311 6.78 0.69 -18.07
N ILE A 312 5.70 1.14 -18.69
CA ILE A 312 5.54 2.47 -19.27
C ILE A 312 4.38 3.13 -18.52
N ALA A 313 4.62 4.29 -17.94
CA ALA A 313 3.59 5.06 -17.24
C ALA A 313 3.59 6.51 -17.75
N LEU A 314 2.45 6.95 -18.26
CA LEU A 314 2.24 8.24 -18.89
C LEU A 314 1.11 8.98 -18.20
N TYR A 315 1.24 10.29 -17.98
CA TYR A 315 0.13 11.12 -17.52
C TYR A 315 0.17 12.52 -18.15
N ALA A 316 -0.98 13.17 -18.19
CA ALA A 316 -1.19 14.41 -18.91
C ALA A 316 -0.82 15.67 -18.09
N GLY A 317 0.29 15.64 -17.35
CA GLY A 317 0.71 16.72 -16.47
C GLY A 317 2.15 17.14 -16.67
#